data_9acdac894713abfb81706e6597b64ff0
#
_entry.id   9acdac894713abfb81706e6597b64ff0
#
_cell.length_a   1.000
_cell.length_b   1.000
_cell.length_c   1.000
_cell.angle_alpha   90.00
_cell.angle_beta   90.00
_cell.angle_gamma   90.00
#
_symmetry.space_group_name_H-M   'P 1'
#
loop_
_entity.id
_entity.type
_entity.pdbx_description
1 polymer ?
#
loop_
_entity_poly.entity_id
_entity_poly.type
_entity_poly.pdbx_seq_one_letter_code
_entity_poly.pdbx_strand_id
1 'polypeptide(L)'
;MKNTTCLKLSIIVASLFGFASATPAQRDAQIEVNTGVGLGNTPPIWLSLSGFTDEAAEVIRFDLYVQGFNFTNAEAAQYLLTGSNNGNVQGQLSDRFNKKAMLGKSYTGASLRRQAHALADDVVEAITGTKGIAQTKIAFKVNTGANSEIYVADFDGHNAQAVTHDNTIVAAPAWVPGKLALYYTSYRLGNPDIFYQDLSTGQRRAVAQYSGLNTSAAPSPDGSKVAMILSKSGSPDVYVAEADGSNLKQLTKTPEDESSPCWSPDGKWICYATRINERRVLCKVPAAGGAALRIPTSGVSNPSEPDWSPDGKWIAFTAQMGDFEICIVPAQGNGPATVLVSGEDPSWAPNGRTLIYARRQSGRYVLSLLDVPTKQVKDVFRISGSDSQPSWAK
;
A
#
# COMPACT_ATOMS: atom_id res chain seq x y z
N MET A 1 36.76 -58.47 36.84
CA MET A 1 37.10 -58.51 38.29
C MET A 1 36.39 -57.38 38.97
N LYS A 2 35.51 -57.77 39.92
CA LYS A 2 34.94 -56.98 41.06
C LYS A 2 34.07 -55.77 40.69
N ASN A 3 32.71 -55.81 40.62
CA ASN A 3 31.79 -55.80 41.77
C ASN A 3 32.07 -54.67 42.80
N THR A 4 31.14 -53.73 42.99
CA THR A 4 30.45 -53.63 44.27
C THR A 4 29.23 -52.69 44.17
N THR A 5 28.13 -53.25 44.63
CA THR A 5 26.79 -52.69 44.86
C THR A 5 26.74 -52.02 46.26
N CYS A 6 25.94 -51.01 46.50
CA CYS A 6 25.25 -50.66 47.76
C CYS A 6 24.22 -49.56 47.50
N LEU A 7 22.98 -49.77 47.58
CA LEU A 7 21.94 -50.05 48.58
C LEU A 7 21.51 -48.80 49.42
N LYS A 8 20.32 -48.34 49.12
CA LYS A 8 19.18 -47.82 49.93
C LYS A 8 19.47 -46.90 51.15
N LEU A 9 18.68 -45.81 51.19
CA LEU A 9 17.76 -45.64 52.33
C LEU A 9 16.65 -44.60 51.97
N SER A 10 15.42 -45.04 52.17
CA SER A 10 14.19 -44.25 52.09
C SER A 10 13.97 -43.52 53.45
N ILE A 11 13.59 -42.26 53.41
CA ILE A 11 12.90 -41.63 54.58
C ILE A 11 11.64 -40.93 54.04
N ILE A 12 10.48 -41.46 54.47
CA ILE A 12 9.14 -40.85 54.34
C ILE A 12 9.00 -39.86 55.47
N VAL A 13 8.74 -38.57 55.15
CA VAL A 13 8.15 -37.64 56.15
C VAL A 13 6.88 -37.08 55.51
N ALA A 14 5.75 -37.54 56.06
CA ALA A 14 4.44 -36.97 55.82
C ALA A 14 4.29 -35.70 56.68
N SER A 15 3.97 -34.59 56.04
CA SER A 15 3.40 -33.43 56.74
C SER A 15 2.19 -32.90 55.97
N LEU A 16 1.05 -33.03 56.57
CA LEU A 16 -0.21 -32.35 56.20
C LEU A 16 -0.02 -30.86 56.28
N PHE A 17 -0.33 -30.14 55.18
CA PHE A 17 -0.79 -28.76 55.32
C PHE A 17 -1.82 -28.43 54.22
N GLY A 18 -2.87 -27.86 54.68
CA GLY A 18 -3.99 -27.11 54.23
C GLY A 18 -4.18 -26.85 52.73
N PHE A 19 -5.33 -27.33 52.22
CA PHE A 19 -5.91 -26.87 50.95
C PHE A 19 -6.32 -25.39 51.11
N ALA A 20 -5.55 -24.47 50.53
CA ALA A 20 -6.05 -23.16 50.16
C ALA A 20 -6.54 -23.28 48.73
N SER A 21 -7.86 -23.20 48.55
CA SER A 21 -8.52 -23.10 47.23
C SER A 21 -8.12 -21.77 46.61
N ALA A 22 -7.13 -21.78 45.71
CA ALA A 22 -6.85 -20.67 44.81
C ALA A 22 -7.94 -20.66 43.71
N THR A 23 -8.81 -19.68 43.73
CA THR A 23 -9.68 -19.31 42.63
C THR A 23 -8.80 -19.08 41.41
N PRO A 24 -9.13 -19.69 40.25
CA PRO A 24 -8.40 -19.39 39.01
C PRO A 24 -8.65 -17.94 38.68
N ALA A 25 -7.58 -17.16 38.59
CA ALA A 25 -7.63 -15.83 38.04
C ALA A 25 -8.21 -15.94 36.62
N GLN A 26 -9.34 -15.28 36.45
CA GLN A 26 -9.97 -15.07 35.16
C GLN A 26 -8.92 -14.35 34.30
N ARG A 27 -8.29 -15.08 33.39
CA ARG A 27 -7.48 -14.45 32.34
C ARG A 27 -8.47 -13.66 31.50
N ASP A 28 -8.38 -12.35 31.57
CA ASP A 28 -8.95 -11.47 30.59
C ASP A 28 -8.47 -11.98 29.23
N ALA A 29 -9.39 -12.49 28.45
CA ALA A 29 -9.15 -12.81 27.05
C ALA A 29 -8.88 -11.48 26.35
N GLN A 30 -7.63 -11.03 26.32
CA GLN A 30 -7.20 -10.05 25.37
C GLN A 30 -7.47 -10.70 24.01
N ILE A 31 -8.49 -10.17 23.32
CA ILE A 31 -8.66 -10.43 21.89
C ILE A 31 -7.45 -9.76 21.25
N GLU A 32 -6.41 -10.53 20.99
CA GLU A 32 -5.37 -10.12 20.05
C GLU A 32 -6.08 -9.90 18.72
N VAL A 33 -6.36 -8.64 18.41
CA VAL A 33 -6.66 -8.25 17.03
C VAL A 33 -5.41 -8.56 16.25
N ASN A 34 -5.40 -9.72 15.63
CA ASN A 34 -4.30 -10.17 14.80
C ASN A 34 -4.24 -9.21 13.60
N THR A 35 -3.44 -8.14 13.71
CA THR A 35 -3.19 -7.14 12.66
C THR A 35 -2.33 -7.70 11.53
N GLY A 36 -2.03 -8.98 11.56
CA GLY A 36 -1.46 -9.69 10.43
C GLY A 36 -2.48 -9.72 9.30
N VAL A 37 -2.10 -9.22 8.12
CA VAL A 37 -2.88 -9.35 6.90
C VAL A 37 -3.15 -10.83 6.66
N GLY A 38 -4.32 -11.31 7.10
CA GLY A 38 -4.82 -12.63 6.74
C GLY A 38 -5.14 -12.59 5.24
N LEU A 39 -4.45 -13.41 4.46
CA LEU A 39 -4.56 -13.44 3.01
C LEU A 39 -5.99 -13.79 2.57
N GLY A 40 -6.83 -12.78 2.39
CA GLY A 40 -8.03 -12.89 1.56
C GLY A 40 -9.27 -13.54 2.15
N ASN A 41 -9.33 -13.79 3.49
CA ASN A 41 -10.51 -14.35 4.14
C ASN A 41 -10.79 -13.74 5.53
N THR A 42 -10.25 -12.57 5.80
CA THR A 42 -10.59 -11.86 7.04
C THR A 42 -11.99 -11.29 6.91
N PRO A 43 -12.93 -11.60 7.82
CA PRO A 43 -14.25 -10.99 7.77
C PRO A 43 -14.15 -9.47 7.99
N PRO A 44 -15.04 -8.68 7.38
CA PRO A 44 -15.06 -7.24 7.60
C PRO A 44 -15.47 -6.91 9.04
N ILE A 45 -15.05 -5.73 9.50
CA ILE A 45 -15.48 -5.19 10.79
C ILE A 45 -16.89 -4.61 10.61
N TRP A 46 -17.86 -5.11 11.38
CA TRP A 46 -19.24 -4.68 11.27
C TRP A 46 -19.53 -3.44 12.10
N LEU A 47 -20.02 -2.40 11.44
CA LEU A 47 -20.30 -1.10 12.04
C LEU A 47 -21.73 -0.65 11.71
N SER A 48 -22.41 -0.05 12.68
CA SER A 48 -23.66 0.69 12.47
C SER A 48 -23.36 2.18 12.37
N LEU A 49 -23.86 2.82 11.32
CA LEU A 49 -23.71 4.27 11.07
C LEU A 49 -25.06 4.96 11.13
N SER A 50 -25.21 5.97 12.00
CA SER A 50 -26.46 6.74 12.16
C SER A 50 -26.22 8.22 12.45
N GLY A 51 -27.19 9.06 12.06
CA GLY A 51 -27.19 10.50 12.30
C GLY A 51 -26.43 11.35 11.28
N PHE A 52 -25.73 10.73 10.32
CA PHE A 52 -25.09 11.44 9.20
C PHE A 52 -25.98 11.37 7.96
N THR A 53 -25.97 12.43 7.16
CA THR A 53 -26.77 12.57 5.94
C THR A 53 -25.92 13.00 4.76
N ASP A 54 -26.47 12.88 3.57
CA ASP A 54 -25.93 13.39 2.31
C ASP A 54 -24.45 13.00 2.07
N GLU A 55 -23.65 13.90 1.53
CA GLU A 55 -22.25 13.66 1.20
C GLU A 55 -21.42 13.15 2.39
N ALA A 56 -21.66 13.66 3.60
CA ALA A 56 -20.88 13.22 4.77
C ALA A 56 -21.09 11.73 5.07
N ALA A 57 -22.33 11.24 4.97
CA ALA A 57 -22.65 9.83 5.15
C ALA A 57 -22.02 8.96 4.06
N GLU A 58 -22.04 9.41 2.80
CA GLU A 58 -21.42 8.70 1.67
C GLU A 58 -19.92 8.59 1.82
N VAL A 59 -19.25 9.70 2.19
CA VAL A 59 -17.81 9.76 2.44
C VAL A 59 -17.41 8.80 3.55
N ILE A 60 -18.05 8.88 4.72
CA ILE A 60 -17.74 7.99 5.84
C ILE A 60 -17.91 6.52 5.44
N ARG A 61 -18.97 6.18 4.71
CA ARG A 61 -19.21 4.82 4.23
C ARG A 61 -18.13 4.37 3.24
N PHE A 62 -17.76 5.21 2.29
CA PHE A 62 -16.71 4.90 1.32
C PHE A 62 -15.38 4.64 2.02
N ASP A 63 -14.95 5.60 2.86
CA ASP A 63 -13.65 5.57 3.53
C ASP A 63 -13.49 4.34 4.43
N LEU A 64 -14.51 4.02 5.20
CA LEU A 64 -14.49 2.85 6.08
C LEU A 64 -14.56 1.55 5.26
N TYR A 65 -15.39 1.48 4.21
CA TYR A 65 -15.53 0.29 3.38
C TYR A 65 -14.19 -0.13 2.75
N VAL A 66 -13.43 0.80 2.19
CA VAL A 66 -12.14 0.52 1.54
C VAL A 66 -11.00 0.21 2.53
N GLN A 67 -11.30 0.29 3.83
CA GLN A 67 -10.39 -0.05 4.93
C GLN A 67 -10.88 -1.25 5.75
N GLY A 68 -11.79 -2.07 5.18
CA GLY A 68 -12.20 -3.35 5.72
C GLY A 68 -13.39 -3.32 6.66
N PHE A 69 -14.15 -2.24 6.67
CA PHE A 69 -15.42 -2.17 7.40
C PHE A 69 -16.60 -2.55 6.51
N ASN A 70 -17.68 -3.00 7.12
CA ASN A 70 -18.98 -3.18 6.46
C ASN A 70 -20.10 -2.68 7.38
N PHE A 71 -21.27 -2.44 6.81
CA PHE A 71 -22.34 -1.75 7.50
C PHE A 71 -23.55 -2.64 7.73
N THR A 72 -24.13 -2.54 8.93
CA THR A 72 -25.32 -3.27 9.34
C THR A 72 -26.15 -2.44 10.31
N ASN A 73 -27.29 -2.99 10.79
CA ASN A 73 -28.08 -2.37 11.84
C ASN A 73 -27.35 -2.41 13.20
N ALA A 74 -27.85 -1.62 14.17
CA ALA A 74 -27.22 -1.50 15.48
C ALA A 74 -27.15 -2.80 16.27
N GLU A 75 -28.08 -3.74 16.04
CA GLU A 75 -28.18 -4.99 16.78
C GLU A 75 -27.13 -6.01 16.30
N ALA A 76 -26.78 -6.00 15.02
CA ALA A 76 -25.84 -6.91 14.41
C ALA A 76 -24.41 -6.32 14.34
N ALA A 77 -24.24 -5.01 14.58
CA ALA A 77 -22.93 -4.34 14.53
C ALA A 77 -22.03 -4.73 15.71
N GLN A 78 -20.73 -4.69 15.50
CA GLN A 78 -19.72 -4.74 16.56
C GLN A 78 -19.49 -3.37 17.17
N TYR A 79 -19.47 -2.34 16.33
CA TYR A 79 -19.27 -0.95 16.73
C TYR A 79 -20.44 -0.07 16.30
N LEU A 80 -20.74 0.96 17.10
CA LEU A 80 -21.76 1.95 16.82
C LEU A 80 -21.08 3.30 16.60
N LEU A 81 -21.19 3.85 15.39
CA LEU A 81 -20.80 5.21 15.06
C LEU A 81 -22.06 6.05 14.88
N THR A 82 -22.29 6.96 15.83
CA THR A 82 -23.40 7.89 15.84
C THR A 82 -22.89 9.32 15.73
N GLY A 83 -23.66 10.22 15.15
CA GLY A 83 -23.22 11.61 15.05
C GLY A 83 -24.16 12.51 14.28
N SER A 84 -23.65 13.62 13.79
CA SER A 84 -24.36 14.56 12.95
C SER A 84 -23.39 15.35 12.06
N ASN A 85 -23.92 15.96 11.01
CA ASN A 85 -23.18 16.86 10.12
C ASN A 85 -23.88 18.22 9.90
N ASN A 86 -24.69 18.65 10.87
CA ASN A 86 -25.34 19.96 10.88
C ASN A 86 -24.32 21.06 11.22
N GLY A 87 -23.78 21.73 10.19
CA GLY A 87 -22.73 22.75 10.32
C GLY A 87 -21.33 22.18 10.45
N ASN A 88 -21.10 21.24 11.36
CA ASN A 88 -19.86 20.52 11.55
C ASN A 88 -20.10 19.01 11.70
N VAL A 89 -19.12 18.20 11.33
CA VAL A 89 -19.17 16.77 11.58
C VAL A 89 -18.83 16.49 13.04
N GLN A 90 -19.72 15.77 13.73
CA GLN A 90 -19.53 15.30 15.09
C GLN A 90 -19.74 13.79 15.11
N GLY A 91 -18.83 13.04 15.73
CA GLY A 91 -18.90 11.59 15.79
C GLY A 91 -18.64 11.03 17.17
N GLN A 92 -19.40 10.00 17.54
CA GLN A 92 -19.22 9.21 18.76
C GLN A 92 -19.14 7.73 18.34
N LEU A 93 -18.05 7.09 18.69
CA LEU A 93 -17.82 5.67 18.46
C LEU A 93 -17.85 4.91 19.78
N SER A 94 -18.59 3.81 19.84
CA SER A 94 -18.61 2.90 20.97
C SER A 94 -18.56 1.44 20.54
N ASP A 95 -17.90 0.63 21.37
CA ASP A 95 -18.00 -0.83 21.29
C ASP A 95 -19.35 -1.24 21.87
N ARG A 96 -20.16 -1.95 21.08
CA ARG A 96 -21.52 -2.35 21.45
C ARG A 96 -21.54 -3.37 22.58
N PHE A 97 -20.58 -4.29 22.62
CA PHE A 97 -20.55 -5.38 23.60
C PHE A 97 -20.11 -4.88 24.97
N ASN A 98 -19.02 -4.11 25.00
CA ASN A 98 -18.42 -3.59 26.24
C ASN A 98 -19.03 -2.26 26.66
N LYS A 99 -19.87 -1.66 25.84
CA LYS A 99 -20.46 -0.30 26.03
C LYS A 99 -19.38 0.78 26.29
N LYS A 100 -18.15 0.52 25.81
CA LYS A 100 -17.02 1.43 25.97
C LYS A 100 -17.07 2.52 24.91
N ALA A 101 -17.04 3.77 25.33
CA ALA A 101 -16.80 4.90 24.44
C ALA A 101 -15.33 4.86 23.96
N MET A 102 -15.13 4.88 22.65
CA MET A 102 -13.81 4.80 22.00
C MET A 102 -13.39 6.13 21.39
N LEU A 103 -14.35 6.90 20.86
CA LEU A 103 -14.14 8.21 20.26
C LEU A 103 -15.33 9.10 20.55
N GLY A 104 -15.07 10.39 20.82
CA GLY A 104 -16.07 11.45 20.91
C GLY A 104 -15.42 12.76 20.46
N LYS A 105 -15.73 13.22 19.22
CA LYS A 105 -15.00 14.35 18.64
C LYS A 105 -15.89 15.18 17.70
N SER A 106 -15.61 16.48 17.64
CA SER A 106 -16.19 17.43 16.69
C SER A 106 -15.07 17.97 15.79
N TYR A 107 -15.35 18.05 14.49
CA TYR A 107 -14.41 18.48 13.47
C TYR A 107 -14.85 19.84 12.93
N THR A 108 -13.92 20.78 12.79
CA THR A 108 -14.19 22.16 12.39
C THR A 108 -13.14 22.68 11.40
N GLY A 109 -13.39 23.84 10.80
CA GLY A 109 -12.38 24.58 10.04
C GLY A 109 -12.11 24.08 8.61
N ALA A 110 -12.85 23.11 8.12
CA ALA A 110 -12.73 22.59 6.75
C ALA A 110 -14.13 22.32 6.16
N SER A 111 -14.19 21.90 4.89
CA SER A 111 -15.45 21.43 4.30
C SER A 111 -16.00 20.22 5.07
N LEU A 112 -17.32 20.01 5.05
CA LEU A 112 -17.95 18.83 5.66
C LEU A 112 -17.34 17.52 5.14
N ARG A 113 -16.97 17.48 3.85
CA ARG A 113 -16.27 16.36 3.26
C ARG A 113 -14.94 16.07 3.96
N ARG A 114 -14.05 17.07 4.13
CA ARG A 114 -12.78 16.90 4.84
C ARG A 114 -12.95 16.51 6.29
N GLN A 115 -13.99 17.04 6.94
CA GLN A 115 -14.33 16.65 8.32
C GLN A 115 -14.79 15.19 8.40
N ALA A 116 -15.55 14.71 7.40
CA ALA A 116 -15.99 13.32 7.29
C ALA A 116 -14.80 12.36 7.08
N HIS A 117 -13.85 12.71 6.21
CA HIS A 117 -12.59 11.98 6.06
C HIS A 117 -11.80 11.90 7.37
N ALA A 118 -11.69 13.01 8.09
CA ALA A 118 -10.99 13.05 9.39
C ALA A 118 -11.69 12.17 10.45
N LEU A 119 -13.02 12.17 10.49
CA LEU A 119 -13.77 11.26 11.35
C LEU A 119 -13.53 9.79 10.97
N ALA A 120 -13.54 9.46 9.69
CA ALA A 120 -13.30 8.09 9.23
C ALA A 120 -11.89 7.61 9.62
N ASP A 121 -10.87 8.44 9.45
CA ASP A 121 -9.50 8.14 9.87
C ASP A 121 -9.39 7.91 11.38
N ASP A 122 -10.00 8.76 12.20
CA ASP A 122 -10.01 8.60 13.66
C ASP A 122 -10.78 7.32 14.08
N VAL A 123 -11.85 6.94 13.38
CA VAL A 123 -12.58 5.69 13.62
C VAL A 123 -11.71 4.48 13.30
N VAL A 124 -11.01 4.49 12.15
CA VAL A 124 -10.06 3.43 11.78
C VAL A 124 -8.99 3.29 12.86
N GLU A 125 -8.36 4.40 13.26
CA GLU A 125 -7.29 4.38 14.26
C GLU A 125 -7.78 3.91 15.63
N ALA A 126 -8.96 4.35 16.06
CA ALA A 126 -9.54 3.95 17.35
C ALA A 126 -9.86 2.44 17.42
N ILE A 127 -10.21 1.81 16.31
CA ILE A 127 -10.56 0.38 16.26
C ILE A 127 -9.33 -0.50 15.97
N THR A 128 -8.47 -0.07 15.04
CA THR A 128 -7.38 -0.92 14.51
C THR A 128 -6.01 -0.58 15.08
N GLY A 129 -5.84 0.59 15.69
CA GLY A 129 -4.54 1.12 16.10
C GLY A 129 -3.66 1.62 14.94
N THR A 130 -4.16 1.59 13.71
CA THR A 130 -3.45 2.03 12.51
C THR A 130 -4.12 3.27 11.94
N LYS A 131 -3.32 4.26 11.51
CA LYS A 131 -3.87 5.48 10.89
C LYS A 131 -4.68 5.16 9.65
N GLY A 132 -5.79 5.88 9.48
CA GLY A 132 -6.59 5.81 8.27
C GLY A 132 -5.89 6.46 7.05
N ILE A 133 -6.49 6.32 5.89
CA ILE A 133 -5.96 6.78 4.59
C ILE A 133 -6.85 7.84 3.93
N ALA A 134 -7.93 8.24 4.57
CA ALA A 134 -8.95 9.08 3.94
C ALA A 134 -8.47 10.51 3.60
N GLN A 135 -7.38 10.96 4.20
CA GLN A 135 -6.78 12.28 3.94
C GLN A 135 -5.53 12.20 3.03
N THR A 136 -5.30 11.07 2.38
CA THR A 136 -4.15 10.87 1.49
C THR A 136 -4.47 11.25 0.04
N LYS A 137 -3.45 11.29 -0.80
CA LYS A 137 -3.56 11.61 -2.23
C LYS A 137 -3.01 10.49 -3.09
N ILE A 138 -3.51 10.46 -4.33
CA ILE A 138 -3.03 9.58 -5.40
C ILE A 138 -2.57 10.40 -6.59
N ALA A 139 -1.55 9.91 -7.28
CA ALA A 139 -1.17 10.36 -8.61
C ALA A 139 -1.40 9.22 -9.60
N PHE A 140 -1.75 9.53 -10.82
CA PHE A 140 -2.03 8.52 -11.85
C PHE A 140 -1.88 9.12 -13.24
N LYS A 141 -1.72 8.24 -14.22
CA LYS A 141 -1.68 8.58 -15.63
C LYS A 141 -3.10 8.56 -16.21
N VAL A 142 -3.46 9.59 -16.95
CA VAL A 142 -4.70 9.68 -17.73
C VAL A 142 -4.36 9.71 -19.22
N ASN A 143 -4.87 8.75 -19.99
CA ASN A 143 -4.73 8.76 -21.44
C ASN A 143 -5.74 9.71 -22.07
N THR A 144 -5.26 10.60 -22.94
CA THR A 144 -6.03 11.61 -23.66
C THR A 144 -6.00 11.38 -25.18
N GLY A 145 -6.08 10.12 -25.60
CA GLY A 145 -5.90 9.70 -27.00
C GLY A 145 -4.47 9.26 -27.27
N ALA A 146 -3.74 9.97 -28.14
CA ALA A 146 -2.33 9.68 -28.44
C ALA A 146 -1.38 10.11 -27.34
N ASN A 147 -1.81 11.02 -26.47
CA ASN A 147 -1.03 11.60 -25.38
C ASN A 147 -1.51 11.09 -24.03
N SER A 148 -0.75 11.40 -22.97
CA SER A 148 -1.15 11.17 -21.61
C SER A 148 -0.59 12.26 -20.70
N GLU A 149 -1.27 12.50 -19.59
CA GLU A 149 -0.84 13.47 -18.57
C GLU A 149 -0.92 12.84 -17.18
N ILE A 150 -0.16 13.38 -16.23
CA ILE A 150 -0.26 13.00 -14.82
C ILE A 150 -1.31 13.86 -14.14
N TYR A 151 -2.17 13.19 -13.40
CA TYR A 151 -3.18 13.77 -12.54
C TYR A 151 -2.88 13.47 -11.08
N VAL A 152 -3.34 14.35 -10.21
CA VAL A 152 -3.36 14.17 -8.76
C VAL A 152 -4.79 14.34 -8.27
N ALA A 153 -5.23 13.48 -7.35
CA ALA A 153 -6.54 13.54 -6.74
C ALA A 153 -6.45 13.21 -5.24
N ASP A 154 -7.53 13.45 -4.51
CA ASP A 154 -7.74 12.81 -3.23
C ASP A 154 -7.91 11.29 -3.47
N PHE A 155 -7.65 10.47 -2.46
CA PHE A 155 -7.58 9.01 -2.63
C PHE A 155 -8.88 8.38 -3.20
N ASP A 156 -10.00 9.05 -3.02
CA ASP A 156 -11.33 8.65 -3.50
C ASP A 156 -11.71 9.24 -4.87
N GLY A 157 -10.74 9.88 -5.54
CA GLY A 157 -10.89 10.47 -6.88
C GLY A 157 -11.46 11.89 -6.90
N HIS A 158 -11.77 12.49 -5.75
CA HIS A 158 -12.16 13.90 -5.71
C HIS A 158 -10.98 14.83 -6.01
N ASN A 159 -11.30 16.05 -6.45
CA ASN A 159 -10.33 17.11 -6.72
C ASN A 159 -9.23 16.67 -7.71
N ALA A 160 -9.57 15.80 -8.67
CA ALA A 160 -8.65 15.37 -9.70
C ALA A 160 -8.22 16.56 -10.58
N GLN A 161 -6.92 16.78 -10.70
CA GLN A 161 -6.32 17.88 -11.47
C GLN A 161 -5.11 17.39 -12.23
N ALA A 162 -4.99 17.80 -13.50
CA ALA A 162 -3.76 17.59 -14.26
C ALA A 162 -2.63 18.41 -13.66
N VAL A 163 -1.49 17.78 -13.41
CA VAL A 163 -0.28 18.44 -12.92
C VAL A 163 0.79 18.53 -13.99
N THR A 164 0.59 17.87 -15.13
CA THR A 164 1.39 18.02 -16.34
C THR A 164 0.53 18.47 -17.52
N HIS A 165 1.14 19.18 -18.46
CA HIS A 165 0.50 19.66 -19.70
C HIS A 165 1.54 19.60 -20.82
N ASP A 166 2.15 18.44 -20.98
CA ASP A 166 3.26 18.24 -21.90
C ASP A 166 2.81 17.98 -23.33
N ASN A 167 1.52 17.63 -23.52
CA ASN A 167 0.92 17.28 -24.82
C ASN A 167 1.70 16.18 -25.55
N THR A 168 2.20 15.22 -24.80
CA THR A 168 2.96 14.06 -25.25
C THR A 168 2.68 12.87 -24.33
N ILE A 169 3.48 11.80 -24.43
CA ILE A 169 3.40 10.68 -23.49
C ILE A 169 4.05 11.10 -22.16
N VAL A 170 3.27 11.07 -21.09
CA VAL A 170 3.72 11.21 -19.71
C VAL A 170 3.29 9.97 -18.93
N ALA A 171 4.16 9.39 -18.11
CA ALA A 171 3.92 8.09 -17.49
C ALA A 171 4.69 7.92 -16.18
N ALA A 172 4.39 6.81 -15.46
CA ALA A 172 5.08 6.34 -14.27
C ALA A 172 5.24 7.44 -13.20
N PRO A 173 4.16 8.05 -12.71
CA PRO A 173 4.25 8.99 -11.60
C PRO A 173 4.67 8.26 -10.32
N ALA A 174 5.52 8.90 -9.52
CA ALA A 174 5.93 8.40 -8.22
C ALA A 174 5.98 9.54 -7.19
N TRP A 175 5.23 9.41 -6.11
CA TRP A 175 5.23 10.39 -5.02
C TRP A 175 6.57 10.42 -4.29
N VAL A 176 7.04 11.62 -3.97
CA VAL A 176 8.21 11.80 -3.11
C VAL A 176 7.75 11.74 -1.65
N PRO A 177 8.24 10.80 -0.83
CA PRO A 177 7.83 10.67 0.56
C PRO A 177 7.98 11.98 1.35
N GLY A 178 6.93 12.33 2.09
CA GLY A 178 6.89 13.54 2.92
C GLY A 178 6.87 14.87 2.17
N LYS A 179 6.75 14.89 0.83
CA LYS A 179 6.73 16.11 0.02
C LYS A 179 5.54 16.14 -0.94
N LEU A 180 5.03 17.32 -1.21
CA LEU A 180 4.06 17.54 -2.26
C LEU A 180 4.78 17.64 -3.62
N ALA A 181 5.36 16.53 -4.06
CA ALA A 181 6.19 16.47 -5.24
C ALA A 181 6.13 15.08 -5.90
N LEU A 182 6.40 15.02 -7.19
CA LEU A 182 6.40 13.80 -8.00
C LEU A 182 7.69 13.68 -8.81
N TYR A 183 8.12 12.43 -9.02
CA TYR A 183 8.88 12.04 -10.21
C TYR A 183 7.92 11.49 -11.26
N TYR A 184 8.27 11.66 -12.52
CA TYR A 184 7.55 11.05 -13.64
C TYR A 184 8.43 11.01 -14.90
N THR A 185 8.04 10.18 -15.86
CA THR A 185 8.66 10.10 -17.18
C THR A 185 7.88 10.95 -18.17
N SER A 186 8.55 11.77 -19.00
CA SER A 186 7.91 12.55 -20.05
C SER A 186 8.75 12.54 -21.34
N TYR A 187 8.06 12.45 -22.49
CA TYR A 187 8.65 12.55 -23.83
C TYR A 187 8.69 13.96 -24.37
N ARG A 188 8.47 14.97 -23.53
CA ARG A 188 8.40 16.40 -23.95
C ARG A 188 9.63 16.93 -24.69
N LEU A 189 10.80 16.32 -24.51
CA LEU A 189 12.04 16.67 -25.16
C LEU A 189 12.41 15.70 -26.30
N GLY A 190 11.44 14.85 -26.74
CA GLY A 190 11.59 13.90 -27.83
C GLY A 190 11.99 12.50 -27.39
N ASN A 191 12.67 12.35 -26.25
CA ASN A 191 13.05 11.08 -25.65
C ASN A 191 12.40 10.92 -24.27
N PRO A 192 12.25 9.70 -23.74
CA PRO A 192 11.77 9.50 -22.40
C PRO A 192 12.82 9.96 -21.38
N ASP A 193 12.49 11.02 -20.66
CA ASP A 193 13.33 11.61 -19.61
C ASP A 193 12.60 11.62 -18.27
N ILE A 194 13.34 11.56 -17.17
CA ILE A 194 12.79 11.62 -15.82
C ILE A 194 12.81 13.06 -15.33
N PHE A 195 11.65 13.53 -14.88
CA PHE A 195 11.45 14.84 -14.28
C PHE A 195 11.05 14.72 -12.80
N TYR A 196 11.49 15.68 -12.02
CA TYR A 196 10.97 15.99 -10.70
C TYR A 196 10.13 17.27 -10.80
N GLN A 197 8.98 17.29 -10.16
CA GLN A 197 8.09 18.44 -10.07
C GLN A 197 7.62 18.67 -8.65
N ASP A 198 7.86 19.86 -8.12
CA ASP A 198 7.28 20.36 -6.89
C ASP A 198 5.88 20.89 -7.21
N LEU A 199 4.86 20.27 -6.62
CA LEU A 199 3.45 20.60 -6.89
C LEU A 199 2.99 21.84 -6.12
N SER A 200 3.73 22.28 -5.10
CA SER A 200 3.41 23.49 -4.33
C SER A 200 3.86 24.76 -5.06
N THR A 201 4.98 24.70 -5.79
CA THR A 201 5.56 25.82 -6.53
C THR A 201 5.36 25.72 -8.03
N GLY A 202 5.02 24.53 -8.55
CA GLY A 202 4.98 24.22 -9.97
C GLY A 202 6.35 24.08 -10.62
N GLN A 203 7.46 24.23 -9.86
CA GLN A 203 8.81 24.11 -10.39
C GLN A 203 9.12 22.68 -10.81
N ARG A 204 9.73 22.56 -11.99
CA ARG A 204 10.12 21.28 -12.58
C ARG A 204 11.57 21.30 -13.01
N ARG A 205 12.27 20.17 -12.81
CA ARG A 205 13.63 19.97 -13.30
C ARG A 205 13.80 18.54 -13.85
N ALA A 206 14.68 18.39 -14.82
CA ALA A 206 15.10 17.07 -15.26
C ALA A 206 16.02 16.42 -14.21
N VAL A 207 15.87 15.11 -14.03
CA VAL A 207 16.66 14.29 -13.11
C VAL A 207 17.53 13.30 -13.86
N ALA A 208 17.04 12.73 -14.96
CA ALA A 208 17.80 11.89 -15.87
C ALA A 208 17.43 12.17 -17.31
N GLN A 209 18.44 12.51 -18.11
CA GLN A 209 18.35 12.80 -19.56
C GLN A 209 19.52 12.14 -20.29
N TYR A 210 19.75 10.86 -20.02
CA TYR A 210 20.81 10.11 -20.68
C TYR A 210 20.34 9.61 -22.04
N SER A 211 21.27 9.26 -22.91
CA SER A 211 20.94 8.62 -24.19
C SER A 211 20.16 7.33 -23.95
N GLY A 212 19.08 7.11 -24.70
CA GLY A 212 18.20 5.96 -24.59
C GLY A 212 17.04 6.16 -23.62
N LEU A 213 16.63 5.10 -22.94
CA LEU A 213 15.50 5.08 -22.02
C LEU A 213 15.88 5.64 -20.65
N ASN A 214 15.10 6.60 -20.14
CA ASN A 214 15.13 7.09 -18.77
C ASN A 214 13.70 7.03 -18.23
N THR A 215 13.38 6.08 -17.34
CA THR A 215 12.00 5.85 -16.91
C THR A 215 11.89 5.29 -15.51
N SER A 216 10.65 5.19 -15.00
CA SER A 216 10.27 4.44 -13.78
C SER A 216 11.07 4.88 -12.56
N ALA A 217 11.06 6.18 -12.28
CA ALA A 217 11.69 6.70 -11.07
C ALA A 217 10.93 6.24 -9.81
N ALA A 218 11.66 5.75 -8.83
CA ALA A 218 11.14 5.36 -7.52
C ALA A 218 11.97 6.03 -6.42
N PRO A 219 11.42 6.98 -5.65
CA PRO A 219 12.13 7.61 -4.55
C PRO A 219 12.33 6.65 -3.37
N SER A 220 13.45 6.79 -2.66
CA SER A 220 13.70 6.07 -1.41
C SER A 220 12.72 6.50 -0.31
N PRO A 221 12.46 5.65 0.71
CA PRO A 221 11.50 5.97 1.78
C PRO A 221 11.80 7.26 2.55
N ASP A 222 13.07 7.65 2.63
CA ASP A 222 13.52 8.89 3.25
C ASP A 222 13.56 10.08 2.27
N GLY A 223 13.26 9.84 0.98
CA GLY A 223 13.28 10.86 -0.07
C GLY A 223 14.67 11.39 -0.44
N SER A 224 15.75 10.77 0.04
CA SER A 224 17.13 11.23 -0.22
C SER A 224 17.67 10.72 -1.55
N LYS A 225 17.18 9.58 -2.06
CA LYS A 225 17.64 8.92 -3.27
C LYS A 225 16.49 8.62 -4.22
N VAL A 226 16.84 8.27 -5.45
CA VAL A 226 15.91 7.82 -6.49
C VAL A 226 16.49 6.62 -7.22
N ALA A 227 15.73 5.53 -7.31
CA ALA A 227 16.02 4.42 -8.21
C ALA A 227 15.37 4.70 -9.57
N MET A 228 16.01 4.32 -10.66
CA MET A 228 15.57 4.60 -12.03
C MET A 228 15.96 3.46 -12.95
N ILE A 229 15.22 3.31 -14.04
CA ILE A 229 15.61 2.44 -15.16
C ILE A 229 16.22 3.30 -16.26
N LEU A 230 17.50 3.02 -16.59
CA LEU A 230 18.22 3.73 -17.62
C LEU A 230 18.88 2.72 -18.58
N SER A 231 18.80 2.97 -19.91
CA SER A 231 19.44 2.10 -20.91
C SER A 231 20.79 2.65 -21.42
N LYS A 232 21.37 3.62 -20.74
CA LYS A 232 22.64 4.26 -21.15
C LYS A 232 23.84 3.31 -21.24
N SER A 233 23.76 2.12 -20.63
CA SER A 233 24.80 1.06 -20.66
C SER A 233 24.57 0.03 -21.78
N GLY A 234 23.48 0.15 -22.55
CA GLY A 234 23.11 -0.77 -23.64
C GLY A 234 21.75 -1.44 -23.42
N SER A 235 21.49 -1.99 -22.22
CA SER A 235 20.20 -2.53 -21.77
C SER A 235 19.59 -1.64 -20.69
N PRO A 236 18.25 -1.69 -20.50
CA PRO A 236 17.58 -1.06 -19.35
C PRO A 236 18.00 -1.74 -18.04
N ASP A 237 18.78 -1.03 -17.22
CA ASP A 237 19.29 -1.49 -15.93
C ASP A 237 18.78 -0.62 -14.78
N VAL A 238 18.84 -1.14 -13.55
CA VAL A 238 18.55 -0.39 -12.32
C VAL A 238 19.73 0.50 -11.94
N TYR A 239 19.46 1.77 -11.81
CA TYR A 239 20.39 2.78 -11.31
C TYR A 239 19.83 3.43 -10.05
N VAL A 240 20.71 3.94 -9.20
CA VAL A 240 20.39 4.78 -8.04
C VAL A 240 21.19 6.06 -8.10
N ALA A 241 20.55 7.17 -7.76
CA ALA A 241 21.17 8.48 -7.64
C ALA A 241 20.70 9.18 -6.37
N GLU A 242 21.31 10.31 -6.02
CA GLU A 242 20.70 11.26 -5.08
C GLU A 242 19.38 11.80 -5.67
N ALA A 243 18.52 12.35 -4.82
CA ALA A 243 17.19 12.83 -5.22
C ALA A 243 17.21 13.88 -6.36
N ASP A 244 18.34 14.54 -6.59
CA ASP A 244 18.53 15.49 -7.69
C ASP A 244 19.07 14.86 -8.99
N GLY A 245 19.38 13.57 -8.97
CA GLY A 245 19.97 12.82 -10.10
C GLY A 245 21.50 12.77 -10.07
N SER A 246 22.15 13.44 -9.12
CA SER A 246 23.61 13.41 -8.96
C SER A 246 24.09 12.07 -8.38
N ASN A 247 25.41 11.83 -8.44
CA ASN A 247 26.04 10.63 -7.88
C ASN A 247 25.44 9.30 -8.39
N LEU A 248 25.14 9.25 -9.69
CA LEU A 248 24.51 8.10 -10.33
C LEU A 248 25.38 6.85 -10.24
N LYS A 249 24.77 5.75 -9.75
CA LYS A 249 25.39 4.44 -9.62
C LYS A 249 24.52 3.37 -10.30
N GLN A 250 25.14 2.55 -11.16
CA GLN A 250 24.51 1.36 -11.73
C GLN A 250 24.50 0.23 -10.70
N LEU A 251 23.35 -0.38 -10.45
CA LEU A 251 23.21 -1.50 -9.51
C LEU A 251 23.14 -2.84 -10.20
N THR A 252 22.50 -2.92 -11.37
CA THR A 252 22.43 -4.12 -12.20
C THR A 252 23.19 -3.91 -13.51
N LYS A 253 23.68 -5.01 -14.06
CA LYS A 253 24.36 -5.02 -15.36
C LYS A 253 24.10 -6.38 -15.99
N THR A 254 22.97 -6.51 -16.64
CA THR A 254 22.57 -7.76 -17.30
C THR A 254 22.25 -7.51 -18.77
N PRO A 255 22.23 -8.53 -19.63
CA PRO A 255 21.77 -8.37 -21.01
C PRO A 255 20.24 -8.25 -21.11
N GLU A 256 19.52 -8.53 -20.03
CA GLU A 256 18.07 -8.52 -19.96
C GLU A 256 17.55 -7.12 -19.58
N ASP A 257 16.27 -6.87 -19.87
CA ASP A 257 15.63 -5.61 -19.53
C ASP A 257 15.09 -5.65 -18.10
N GLU A 258 15.55 -4.75 -17.25
CA GLU A 258 14.96 -4.48 -15.95
C GLU A 258 13.86 -3.43 -16.05
N SER A 259 12.87 -3.49 -15.14
CA SER A 259 11.74 -2.56 -15.12
C SER A 259 11.16 -2.38 -13.71
N SER A 260 10.42 -1.29 -13.53
CA SER A 260 9.56 -1.00 -12.38
C SER A 260 10.26 -1.19 -11.02
N PRO A 261 11.31 -0.43 -10.71
CA PRO A 261 11.99 -0.53 -9.43
C PRO A 261 11.09 -0.01 -8.31
N CYS A 262 11.11 -0.66 -7.13
CA CYS A 262 10.51 -0.17 -5.91
C CYS A 262 11.40 -0.44 -4.70
N TRP A 263 11.38 0.44 -3.71
CA TRP A 263 12.20 0.33 -2.51
C TRP A 263 11.54 -0.50 -1.42
N SER A 264 12.36 -1.25 -0.67
CA SER A 264 11.91 -1.74 0.64
C SER A 264 11.71 -0.56 1.61
N PRO A 265 10.76 -0.65 2.57
CA PRO A 265 10.46 0.47 3.48
C PRO A 265 11.63 0.83 4.42
N ASP A 266 12.60 -0.07 4.62
CA ASP A 266 13.82 0.19 5.37
C ASP A 266 14.95 0.80 4.50
N GLY A 267 14.71 1.04 3.21
CA GLY A 267 15.65 1.64 2.26
C GLY A 267 16.85 0.75 1.90
N LYS A 268 16.88 -0.51 2.30
CA LYS A 268 18.05 -1.38 2.08
C LYS A 268 18.02 -2.14 0.77
N TRP A 269 16.82 -2.36 0.20
CA TRP A 269 16.63 -3.16 -1.00
C TRP A 269 15.84 -2.40 -2.06
N ILE A 270 16.09 -2.75 -3.31
CA ILE A 270 15.29 -2.36 -4.47
C ILE A 270 14.80 -3.63 -5.14
N CYS A 271 13.47 -3.81 -5.18
CA CYS A 271 12.82 -4.85 -5.96
C CYS A 271 12.55 -4.34 -7.37
N TYR A 272 12.65 -5.21 -8.36
CA TYR A 272 12.44 -4.90 -9.77
C TYR A 272 12.01 -6.15 -10.53
N ALA A 273 11.41 -5.98 -11.70
CA ALA A 273 11.11 -7.08 -12.61
C ALA A 273 12.22 -7.19 -13.67
N THR A 274 12.60 -8.43 -14.01
CA THR A 274 13.57 -8.74 -15.05
C THR A 274 13.22 -10.07 -15.73
N ARG A 275 14.12 -10.57 -16.59
CA ARG A 275 14.02 -11.91 -17.17
C ARG A 275 15.18 -12.78 -16.71
N ILE A 276 14.90 -14.07 -16.52
CA ILE A 276 15.89 -15.12 -16.34
C ILE A 276 15.44 -16.30 -17.21
N ASN A 277 16.28 -16.71 -18.16
CA ASN A 277 15.94 -17.74 -19.13
C ASN A 277 14.59 -17.47 -19.82
N GLU A 278 14.43 -16.27 -20.37
CA GLU A 278 13.25 -15.76 -21.08
C GLU A 278 11.96 -15.63 -20.25
N ARG A 279 12.00 -16.00 -18.97
CA ARG A 279 10.85 -15.88 -18.05
C ARG A 279 10.94 -14.61 -17.22
N ARG A 280 9.87 -13.86 -17.14
CA ARG A 280 9.79 -12.73 -16.20
C ARG A 280 9.80 -13.23 -14.76
N VAL A 281 10.59 -12.56 -13.94
CA VAL A 281 10.76 -12.84 -12.51
C VAL A 281 10.88 -11.53 -11.74
N LEU A 282 10.60 -11.56 -10.45
CA LEU A 282 10.97 -10.49 -9.52
C LEU A 282 12.34 -10.79 -8.90
N CYS A 283 13.18 -9.77 -8.84
CA CYS A 283 14.46 -9.78 -8.15
C CYS A 283 14.55 -8.61 -7.18
N LYS A 284 15.42 -8.73 -6.18
CA LYS A 284 15.81 -7.60 -5.32
C LYS A 284 17.33 -7.49 -5.23
N VAL A 285 17.83 -6.27 -5.24
CA VAL A 285 19.25 -5.96 -5.13
C VAL A 285 19.47 -5.03 -3.94
N PRO A 286 20.60 -5.18 -3.18
CA PRO A 286 20.90 -4.22 -2.13
C PRO A 286 21.07 -2.80 -2.71
N ALA A 287 20.47 -1.79 -2.09
CA ALA A 287 20.57 -0.39 -2.54
C ALA A 287 22.02 0.14 -2.52
N ALA A 288 22.86 -0.44 -1.66
CA ALA A 288 24.30 -0.16 -1.63
C ALA A 288 25.08 -0.86 -2.76
N GLY A 289 24.44 -1.74 -3.53
CA GLY A 289 25.04 -2.62 -4.54
C GLY A 289 25.39 -3.98 -3.95
N GLY A 290 25.52 -4.98 -4.83
CA GLY A 290 25.78 -6.37 -4.45
C GLY A 290 25.04 -7.34 -5.35
N ALA A 291 25.01 -8.62 -4.98
CA ALA A 291 24.33 -9.65 -5.75
C ALA A 291 22.81 -9.52 -5.65
N ALA A 292 22.13 -9.62 -6.78
CA ALA A 292 20.67 -9.67 -6.83
C ALA A 292 20.15 -11.04 -6.33
N LEU A 293 19.03 -11.04 -5.66
CA LEU A 293 18.33 -12.22 -5.16
C LEU A 293 16.96 -12.33 -5.86
N ARG A 294 16.66 -13.51 -6.37
CA ARG A 294 15.34 -13.79 -6.93
C ARG A 294 14.28 -13.88 -5.82
N ILE A 295 13.12 -13.28 -6.03
CA ILE A 295 11.92 -13.43 -5.19
C ILE A 295 11.06 -14.53 -5.82
N PRO A 296 10.83 -15.66 -5.15
CA PRO A 296 9.97 -16.71 -5.67
C PRO A 296 8.52 -16.23 -5.81
N THR A 297 7.92 -16.46 -6.98
CA THR A 297 6.51 -16.14 -7.26
C THR A 297 5.79 -17.43 -7.70
N SER A 298 5.93 -18.50 -6.90
CA SER A 298 5.32 -19.79 -7.21
C SER A 298 3.80 -19.69 -7.32
N GLY A 299 3.24 -20.32 -8.35
CA GLY A 299 1.80 -20.34 -8.60
C GLY A 299 1.32 -19.28 -9.61
N VAL A 300 2.19 -18.32 -10.01
CA VAL A 300 1.86 -17.30 -11.02
C VAL A 300 2.98 -17.15 -12.04
N SER A 301 2.68 -16.52 -13.18
CA SER A 301 3.61 -16.31 -14.29
C SER A 301 3.75 -14.84 -14.65
N ASN A 302 4.85 -14.50 -15.32
CA ASN A 302 5.15 -13.17 -15.85
C ASN A 302 4.90 -12.02 -14.86
N PRO A 303 5.51 -12.02 -13.66
CA PRO A 303 5.36 -10.94 -12.70
C PRO A 303 6.02 -9.65 -13.22
N SER A 304 5.35 -8.51 -12.96
CA SER A 304 5.80 -7.15 -13.30
C SER A 304 5.29 -6.16 -12.26
N GLU A 305 5.75 -4.91 -12.33
CA GLU A 305 5.23 -3.77 -11.56
C GLU A 305 5.13 -4.04 -10.05
N PRO A 306 6.25 -4.43 -9.40
CA PRO A 306 6.22 -4.65 -7.96
C PRO A 306 6.08 -3.34 -7.19
N ASP A 307 5.30 -3.36 -6.10
CA ASP A 307 5.31 -2.34 -5.05
C ASP A 307 5.42 -3.01 -3.68
N TRP A 308 6.34 -2.52 -2.86
CA TRP A 308 6.63 -3.08 -1.54
C TRP A 308 5.71 -2.46 -0.49
N SER A 309 5.07 -3.30 0.35
CA SER A 309 4.18 -2.80 1.41
C SER A 309 4.94 -1.96 2.44
N PRO A 310 4.34 -0.89 2.99
CA PRO A 310 4.98 -0.02 3.99
C PRO A 310 5.42 -0.74 5.27
N ASP A 311 4.78 -1.86 5.62
CA ASP A 311 5.15 -2.69 6.77
C ASP A 311 6.28 -3.69 6.47
N GLY A 312 6.76 -3.74 5.22
CA GLY A 312 7.86 -4.59 4.77
C GLY A 312 7.52 -6.07 4.58
N LYS A 313 6.27 -6.48 4.81
CA LYS A 313 5.91 -7.91 4.80
C LYS A 313 5.61 -8.46 3.41
N TRP A 314 5.05 -7.64 2.51
CA TRP A 314 4.51 -8.05 1.23
C TRP A 314 5.10 -7.27 0.07
N ILE A 315 5.13 -7.89 -1.10
CA ILE A 315 5.31 -7.25 -2.39
C ILE A 315 4.05 -7.53 -3.19
N ALA A 316 3.31 -6.48 -3.55
CA ALA A 316 2.24 -6.55 -4.54
C ALA A 316 2.86 -6.43 -5.92
N PHE A 317 2.26 -7.09 -6.90
CA PHE A 317 2.74 -7.07 -8.28
C PHE A 317 1.63 -7.47 -9.26
N THR A 318 1.81 -7.15 -10.51
CA THR A 318 0.97 -7.63 -11.61
C THR A 318 1.51 -8.98 -12.10
N ALA A 319 0.66 -9.98 -12.28
CA ALA A 319 0.98 -11.24 -12.96
C ALA A 319 0.16 -11.38 -14.23
N GLN A 320 0.76 -11.86 -15.31
CA GLN A 320 0.04 -12.16 -16.56
C GLN A 320 -0.17 -13.67 -16.69
N MET A 321 -1.43 -14.12 -16.53
CA MET A 321 -1.83 -15.53 -16.56
C MET A 321 -2.99 -15.76 -17.55
N GLY A 322 -2.98 -15.05 -18.68
CA GLY A 322 -4.09 -14.87 -19.62
C GLY A 322 -4.54 -13.42 -19.55
N ASP A 323 -5.27 -13.07 -18.50
CA ASP A 323 -5.50 -11.68 -18.12
C ASP A 323 -4.43 -11.19 -17.10
N PHE A 324 -4.48 -9.91 -16.77
CA PHE A 324 -3.64 -9.33 -15.72
C PHE A 324 -4.30 -9.49 -14.35
N GLU A 325 -3.50 -9.94 -13.37
CA GLU A 325 -3.96 -10.22 -12.02
C GLU A 325 -3.07 -9.51 -11.00
N ILE A 326 -3.67 -8.84 -10.02
CA ILE A 326 -2.98 -8.34 -8.85
C ILE A 326 -2.66 -9.51 -7.94
N CYS A 327 -1.39 -9.68 -7.63
CA CYS A 327 -0.87 -10.72 -6.77
C CYS A 327 -0.06 -10.13 -5.63
N ILE A 328 0.10 -10.88 -4.55
CA ILE A 328 1.05 -10.56 -3.47
C ILE A 328 1.92 -11.77 -3.15
N VAL A 329 3.14 -11.50 -2.71
CA VAL A 329 4.08 -12.50 -2.23
C VAL A 329 4.74 -12.02 -0.94
N PRO A 330 5.09 -12.92 0.01
CA PRO A 330 5.90 -12.52 1.16
C PRO A 330 7.24 -11.94 0.71
N ALA A 331 7.60 -10.74 1.19
CA ALA A 331 8.82 -10.04 0.79
C ALA A 331 10.12 -10.80 1.16
N GLN A 332 10.03 -11.72 2.12
CA GLN A 332 11.11 -12.63 2.50
C GLN A 332 11.30 -13.80 1.51
N GLY A 333 10.36 -14.01 0.57
CA GLY A 333 10.42 -15.11 -0.39
C GLY A 333 10.15 -16.49 0.20
N ASN A 334 9.49 -16.59 1.34
CA ASN A 334 9.25 -17.82 2.09
C ASN A 334 7.85 -18.42 1.92
N GLY A 335 7.10 -18.00 0.89
CA GLY A 335 5.77 -18.51 0.60
C GLY A 335 5.36 -18.35 -0.87
N PRO A 336 4.25 -18.97 -1.29
CA PRO A 336 3.72 -18.84 -2.64
C PRO A 336 3.14 -17.43 -2.88
N ALA A 337 2.98 -17.07 -4.14
CA ALA A 337 2.19 -15.92 -4.52
C ALA A 337 0.70 -16.20 -4.35
N THR A 338 -0.06 -15.19 -3.96
CA THR A 338 -1.52 -15.24 -3.82
C THR A 338 -2.14 -14.27 -4.81
N VAL A 339 -3.05 -14.77 -5.63
CA VAL A 339 -3.88 -13.96 -6.53
C VAL A 339 -4.98 -13.29 -5.71
N LEU A 340 -5.16 -11.99 -5.90
CA LEU A 340 -6.15 -11.19 -5.19
C LEU A 340 -7.36 -10.87 -6.06
N VAL A 341 -7.15 -10.13 -7.15
CA VAL A 341 -8.18 -9.63 -8.08
C VAL A 341 -7.58 -9.39 -9.46
N SER A 342 -8.41 -9.35 -10.50
CA SER A 342 -8.00 -8.95 -11.85
C SER A 342 -7.66 -7.46 -11.90
N GLY A 343 -6.51 -7.14 -12.49
CA GLY A 343 -5.99 -5.78 -12.64
C GLY A 343 -4.48 -5.73 -12.80
N GLU A 344 -3.95 -4.51 -12.87
CA GLU A 344 -2.53 -4.22 -13.09
C GLU A 344 -2.09 -2.95 -12.33
N ASP A 345 -0.79 -2.66 -12.27
CA ASP A 345 -0.20 -1.47 -11.66
C ASP A 345 -0.57 -1.28 -10.16
N PRO A 346 -0.34 -2.25 -9.27
CA PRO A 346 -0.69 -2.07 -7.86
C PRO A 346 0.19 -1.04 -7.16
N SER A 347 -0.41 -0.22 -6.28
CA SER A 347 0.33 0.65 -5.37
C SER A 347 -0.28 0.58 -3.97
N TRP A 348 0.57 0.33 -2.95
CA TRP A 348 0.15 0.26 -1.56
C TRP A 348 -0.18 1.63 -0.97
N ALA A 349 -1.29 1.70 -0.27
CA ALA A 349 -1.60 2.80 0.64
C ALA A 349 -0.65 2.81 1.85
N PRO A 350 -0.46 3.96 2.54
CA PRO A 350 0.43 4.05 3.70
C PRO A 350 0.01 3.17 4.90
N ASN A 351 -1.24 2.70 4.95
CA ASN A 351 -1.69 1.76 5.98
C ASN A 351 -1.17 0.32 5.79
N GLY A 352 -0.49 0.00 4.68
CA GLY A 352 0.00 -1.34 4.37
C GLY A 352 -1.10 -2.41 4.22
N ARG A 353 -2.35 -1.97 4.03
CA ARG A 353 -3.54 -2.80 3.98
C ARG A 353 -4.32 -2.66 2.68
N THR A 354 -4.46 -1.42 2.20
CA THR A 354 -5.23 -1.09 1.00
C THR A 354 -4.29 -0.95 -0.20
N LEU A 355 -4.70 -1.46 -1.36
CA LEU A 355 -4.07 -1.24 -2.66
C LEU A 355 -4.94 -0.35 -3.52
N ILE A 356 -4.33 0.54 -4.31
CA ILE A 356 -4.92 1.10 -5.51
C ILE A 356 -4.31 0.41 -6.72
N TYR A 357 -5.12 0.14 -7.74
CA TYR A 357 -4.68 -0.54 -8.96
C TYR A 357 -5.55 -0.14 -10.15
N ALA A 358 -5.07 -0.38 -11.35
CA ALA A 358 -5.83 -0.18 -12.58
C ALA A 358 -6.53 -1.48 -12.99
N ARG A 359 -7.79 -1.40 -13.43
CA ARG A 359 -8.49 -2.54 -14.03
C ARG A 359 -9.25 -2.14 -15.29
N ARG A 360 -9.40 -3.07 -16.20
CA ARG A 360 -10.14 -2.84 -17.44
C ARG A 360 -11.63 -2.97 -17.21
N GLN A 361 -12.40 -1.94 -17.57
CA GLN A 361 -13.84 -1.91 -17.47
C GLN A 361 -14.43 -1.24 -18.71
N SER A 362 -15.31 -1.93 -19.45
CA SER A 362 -15.99 -1.39 -20.65
C SER A 362 -15.03 -0.74 -21.66
N GLY A 363 -13.86 -1.36 -21.89
CA GLY A 363 -12.89 -0.92 -22.88
C GLY A 363 -11.91 0.17 -22.44
N ARG A 364 -12.01 0.67 -21.21
CA ARG A 364 -11.09 1.65 -20.61
C ARG A 364 -10.52 1.14 -19.30
N TYR A 365 -9.44 1.74 -18.85
CA TYR A 365 -8.94 1.52 -17.48
C TYR A 365 -9.62 2.43 -16.49
N VAL A 366 -9.93 1.90 -15.33
CA VAL A 366 -10.43 2.62 -14.15
C VAL A 366 -9.60 2.28 -12.94
N LEU A 367 -9.43 3.22 -12.02
CA LEU A 367 -8.76 2.96 -10.76
C LEU A 367 -9.73 2.31 -9.77
N SER A 368 -9.23 1.35 -9.02
CA SER A 368 -9.98 0.63 -8.00
C SER A 368 -9.16 0.48 -6.72
N LEU A 369 -9.84 0.49 -5.58
CA LEU A 369 -9.28 0.27 -4.26
C LEU A 369 -9.61 -1.15 -3.80
N LEU A 370 -8.63 -1.84 -3.24
CA LEU A 370 -8.75 -3.19 -2.70
C LEU A 370 -8.31 -3.20 -1.24
N ASP A 371 -9.20 -3.56 -0.33
CA ASP A 371 -8.80 -3.98 1.01
C ASP A 371 -8.29 -5.41 0.95
N VAL A 372 -6.99 -5.62 1.06
CA VAL A 372 -6.34 -6.92 0.83
C VAL A 372 -6.85 -8.01 1.78
N PRO A 373 -7.04 -7.77 3.09
CA PRO A 373 -7.53 -8.81 4.01
C PRO A 373 -8.95 -9.28 3.75
N THR A 374 -9.88 -8.38 3.44
CA THR A 374 -11.30 -8.70 3.24
C THR A 374 -11.66 -8.96 1.79
N LYS A 375 -10.78 -8.60 0.85
CA LYS A 375 -11.04 -8.56 -0.61
C LYS A 375 -12.20 -7.64 -1.01
N GLN A 376 -12.55 -6.66 -0.20
CA GLN A 376 -13.50 -5.63 -0.59
C GLN A 376 -12.90 -4.74 -1.67
N VAL A 377 -13.63 -4.55 -2.76
CA VAL A 377 -13.21 -3.73 -3.91
C VAL A 377 -14.17 -2.57 -4.08
N LYS A 378 -13.63 -1.39 -4.39
CA LYS A 378 -14.40 -0.19 -4.71
C LYS A 378 -13.74 0.59 -5.82
N ASP A 379 -14.52 0.92 -6.87
CA ASP A 379 -14.02 1.75 -7.96
C ASP A 379 -13.98 3.23 -7.58
N VAL A 380 -12.99 3.93 -8.13
CA VAL A 380 -12.83 5.38 -8.03
C VAL A 380 -13.47 6.02 -9.27
N PHE A 381 -14.80 6.17 -9.26
CA PHE A 381 -15.59 6.57 -10.45
C PHE A 381 -15.54 8.05 -10.84
N ARG A 382 -14.94 8.90 -10.02
CA ARG A 382 -15.02 10.37 -10.22
C ARG A 382 -14.00 10.90 -11.22
N ILE A 383 -13.13 10.03 -11.70
CA ILE A 383 -12.08 10.36 -12.65
C ILE A 383 -12.60 10.00 -14.04
N SER A 384 -12.53 10.94 -14.98
CA SER A 384 -12.93 10.72 -16.37
C SER A 384 -11.69 10.45 -17.21
N GLY A 385 -11.70 9.35 -17.96
CA GLY A 385 -10.58 9.00 -18.84
C GLY A 385 -10.32 7.50 -18.85
N SER A 386 -9.10 7.16 -19.26
CA SER A 386 -8.53 5.82 -19.12
C SER A 386 -7.32 5.93 -18.20
N ASP A 387 -7.50 5.51 -16.95
CA ASP A 387 -6.62 5.83 -15.83
C ASP A 387 -5.78 4.62 -15.44
N SER A 388 -4.46 4.78 -15.39
CA SER A 388 -3.51 3.69 -15.12
C SER A 388 -2.29 4.19 -14.33
N GLN A 389 -1.42 3.27 -13.97
CA GLN A 389 -0.18 3.55 -13.26
C GLN A 389 -0.38 4.43 -12.01
N PRO A 390 -1.29 4.04 -11.10
CA PRO A 390 -1.48 4.80 -9.87
C PRO A 390 -0.24 4.74 -8.97
N SER A 391 -0.01 5.82 -8.25
CA SER A 391 0.98 5.92 -7.18
C SER A 391 0.33 6.56 -5.96
N TRP A 392 0.41 5.91 -4.83
CA TRP A 392 -0.13 6.43 -3.57
C TRP A 392 0.91 7.27 -2.84
N ALA A 393 0.50 8.42 -2.30
CA ALA A 393 1.35 9.24 -1.42
C ALA A 393 1.58 8.49 -0.09
N LYS A 394 2.85 8.20 0.21
CA LYS A 394 3.29 7.45 1.41
C LYS A 394 3.95 8.37 2.43
#